data_8b3c6df298190591e060067a33772bdc
#
_entry.id   8b3c6df298190591e060067a33772bdc
#
_cell.length_a   1.000
_cell.length_b   1.000
_cell.length_c   1.000
_cell.angle_alpha   90.00
_cell.angle_beta   90.00
_cell.angle_gamma   90.00
#
_symmetry.space_group_name_H-M   'P 1'
#
loop_
_entity.id
_entity.type
_entity.pdbx_description
1 polymer ?
#
loop_
_entity_poly.entity_id
_entity_poly.type
_entity_poly.pdbx_seq_one_letter_code
_entity_poly.pdbx_strand_id
1 'polypeptide(L)'
;MTTYRIAPSILSADFARLGEEVESVIAAGADLIHFDVMDNHYVPNLTFGPMVCAALKPYASVPIDVHLMVEPVDDLIQSFAKAGASIITFHPEASRHIDRSLSLIRDMGCQAGLVLNPATPVYLLENVLDRLDMVLLMSVNPGFGGQSFIPHTLEKIRQVRAMLDRYEEKSGRRIAIEVDGGIKTDNIAAVARAGADTFVAGSAIFGKPDYKAVIGAMRAELKKVAD
;
A
#
# COMPACT_ATOMS: atom_id res chain seq x y z
N MET A 1 2.16 13.08 -16.94
CA MET A 1 1.06 12.10 -16.90
C MET A 1 1.19 11.27 -15.63
N THR A 2 0.13 11.11 -14.87
CA THR A 2 0.14 10.29 -13.67
C THR A 2 0.25 8.82 -14.06
N THR A 3 1.25 8.12 -13.52
CA THR A 3 1.40 6.66 -13.74
C THR A 3 0.64 5.94 -12.63
N TYR A 4 -0.43 5.25 -12.98
CA TYR A 4 -1.22 4.45 -12.05
C TYR A 4 -0.58 3.08 -11.82
N ARG A 5 -0.54 2.62 -10.56
CA ARG A 5 0.03 1.35 -10.13
C ARG A 5 -1.03 0.45 -9.51
N ILE A 6 -1.01 -0.83 -9.83
CA ILE A 6 -1.86 -1.86 -9.22
C ILE A 6 -0.97 -2.76 -8.36
N ALA A 7 -1.33 -2.89 -7.09
CA ALA A 7 -0.63 -3.63 -6.06
C ALA A 7 -1.51 -4.78 -5.53
N PRO A 8 -1.43 -6.00 -6.08
CA PRO A 8 -2.15 -7.15 -5.53
C PRO A 8 -1.68 -7.45 -4.11
N SER A 9 -2.64 -7.50 -3.13
CA SER A 9 -2.34 -7.92 -1.77
C SER A 9 -2.36 -9.44 -1.66
N ILE A 10 -1.21 -10.03 -1.35
CA ILE A 10 -1.06 -11.48 -1.18
C ILE A 10 -1.78 -12.03 0.06
N LEU A 11 -2.32 -11.18 0.91
CA LEU A 11 -3.20 -11.61 2.00
C LEU A 11 -4.41 -12.42 1.49
N SER A 12 -4.81 -12.24 0.23
CA SER A 12 -5.91 -12.96 -0.42
C SER A 12 -5.47 -14.09 -1.34
N ALA A 13 -4.16 -14.36 -1.44
CA ALA A 13 -3.59 -15.40 -2.30
C ALA A 13 -3.69 -16.81 -1.67
N ASP A 14 -3.41 -17.84 -2.45
CA ASP A 14 -3.22 -19.20 -1.92
C ASP A 14 -1.85 -19.30 -1.22
N PHE A 15 -1.86 -19.32 0.10
CA PHE A 15 -0.63 -19.37 0.90
C PHE A 15 0.20 -20.64 0.71
N ALA A 16 -0.40 -21.74 0.24
CA ALA A 16 0.33 -22.96 -0.08
C ALA A 16 1.20 -22.82 -1.34
N ARG A 17 0.96 -21.78 -2.19
CA ARG A 17 1.65 -21.55 -3.45
C ARG A 17 2.03 -20.09 -3.69
N LEU A 18 2.36 -19.36 -2.63
CA LEU A 18 2.60 -17.90 -2.69
C LEU A 18 3.60 -17.48 -3.77
N GLY A 19 4.66 -18.26 -4.01
CA GLY A 19 5.62 -17.95 -5.09
C GLY A 19 4.96 -17.95 -6.47
N GLU A 20 4.18 -19.00 -6.79
CA GLU A 20 3.44 -19.10 -8.06
C GLU A 20 2.38 -18.00 -8.20
N GLU A 21 1.70 -17.65 -7.11
CA GLU A 21 0.72 -16.56 -7.06
C GLU A 21 1.35 -15.20 -7.38
N VAL A 22 2.53 -14.92 -6.78
CA VAL A 22 3.30 -13.70 -7.03
C VAL A 22 3.73 -13.62 -8.50
N GLU A 23 4.32 -14.67 -9.06
CA GLU A 23 4.71 -14.69 -10.48
C GLU A 23 3.49 -14.50 -11.41
N SER A 24 2.36 -15.14 -11.08
CA SER A 24 1.14 -15.09 -11.88
C SER A 24 0.54 -13.67 -11.92
N VAL A 25 0.47 -12.95 -10.80
CA VAL A 25 -0.07 -11.57 -10.80
C VAL A 25 0.90 -10.59 -11.45
N ILE A 26 2.22 -10.81 -11.34
CA ILE A 26 3.23 -10.00 -12.06
C ILE A 26 3.11 -10.21 -13.56
N ALA A 27 3.00 -11.46 -14.00
CA ALA A 27 2.77 -11.78 -15.42
C ALA A 27 1.43 -11.20 -15.95
N ALA A 28 0.44 -11.04 -15.06
CA ALA A 28 -0.84 -10.39 -15.37
C ALA A 28 -0.76 -8.86 -15.42
N GLY A 29 0.38 -8.25 -15.02
CA GLY A 29 0.62 -6.82 -15.12
C GLY A 29 0.54 -6.05 -13.79
N ALA A 30 0.78 -6.70 -12.65
CA ALA A 30 0.97 -6.00 -11.37
C ALA A 30 2.23 -5.15 -11.38
N ASP A 31 2.19 -3.99 -10.73
CA ASP A 31 3.33 -3.05 -10.62
C ASP A 31 4.08 -3.19 -9.30
N LEU A 32 3.41 -3.69 -8.26
CA LEU A 32 3.91 -3.92 -6.92
C LEU A 32 3.33 -5.25 -6.40
N ILE A 33 3.93 -5.80 -5.36
CA ILE A 33 3.33 -6.84 -4.52
C ILE A 33 3.07 -6.24 -3.14
N HIS A 34 1.81 -6.15 -2.73
CA HIS A 34 1.43 -5.63 -1.42
C HIS A 34 1.45 -6.74 -0.37
N PHE A 35 2.12 -6.47 0.75
CA PHE A 35 2.46 -7.45 1.78
C PHE A 35 1.94 -6.98 3.14
N ASP A 36 0.74 -7.44 3.54
CA ASP A 36 0.05 -7.05 4.77
C ASP A 36 0.58 -7.81 5.99
N VAL A 37 1.27 -7.12 6.89
CA VAL A 37 1.87 -7.69 8.11
C VAL A 37 1.04 -7.34 9.33
N MET A 38 0.60 -8.37 10.06
CA MET A 38 -0.25 -8.23 11.25
C MET A 38 0.32 -9.06 12.41
N ASP A 39 0.30 -8.53 13.62
CA ASP A 39 0.94 -9.10 14.81
C ASP A 39 -0.03 -9.54 15.93
N ASN A 40 -1.33 -9.42 15.70
CA ASN A 40 -2.37 -9.64 16.69
C ASN A 40 -2.29 -8.70 17.92
N HIS A 41 -1.64 -7.53 17.77
CA HIS A 41 -1.61 -6.46 18.76
C HIS A 41 -2.21 -5.18 18.20
N TYR A 42 -1.64 -4.67 17.11
CA TYR A 42 -2.18 -3.48 16.42
C TYR A 42 -3.56 -3.76 15.80
N VAL A 43 -3.74 -4.94 15.22
CA VAL A 43 -5.01 -5.44 14.67
C VAL A 43 -5.33 -6.83 15.21
N PRO A 44 -6.61 -7.25 15.31
CA PRO A 44 -7.01 -8.55 15.87
C PRO A 44 -6.84 -9.68 14.83
N ASN A 45 -5.71 -9.76 14.17
CA ASN A 45 -5.34 -10.79 13.20
C ASN A 45 -3.82 -10.99 13.19
N LEU A 46 -3.37 -12.17 12.77
CA LEU A 46 -1.97 -12.55 12.63
C LEU A 46 -1.74 -13.04 11.20
N THR A 47 -0.69 -12.54 10.53
CA THR A 47 -0.36 -12.99 9.17
C THR A 47 1.03 -13.61 9.09
N PHE A 48 1.96 -13.02 8.40
CA PHE A 48 3.27 -13.59 8.10
C PHE A 48 4.40 -12.58 8.37
N GLY A 49 5.59 -13.11 8.63
CA GLY A 49 6.75 -12.34 9.03
C GLY A 49 7.80 -12.15 7.93
N PRO A 50 8.97 -11.55 8.29
CA PRO A 50 10.06 -11.24 7.36
C PRO A 50 10.60 -12.44 6.60
N MET A 51 10.57 -13.66 7.18
CA MET A 51 11.05 -14.86 6.51
C MET A 51 10.20 -15.23 5.28
N VAL A 52 8.89 -14.92 5.28
CA VAL A 52 8.02 -15.12 4.10
C VAL A 52 8.36 -14.06 3.03
N CYS A 53 8.59 -12.80 3.43
CA CYS A 53 9.07 -11.76 2.51
C CYS A 53 10.38 -12.16 1.83
N ALA A 54 11.37 -12.63 2.59
CA ALA A 54 12.64 -13.12 2.05
C ALA A 54 12.47 -14.31 1.09
N ALA A 55 11.56 -15.25 1.41
CA ALA A 55 11.27 -16.39 0.56
C ALA A 55 10.59 -15.98 -0.77
N LEU A 56 9.78 -14.92 -0.76
CA LEU A 56 9.09 -14.41 -1.95
C LEU A 56 9.98 -13.48 -2.81
N LYS A 57 11.03 -12.92 -2.27
CA LYS A 57 11.92 -11.98 -2.99
C LYS A 57 12.42 -12.53 -4.34
N PRO A 58 12.84 -13.81 -4.49
CA PRO A 58 13.26 -14.36 -5.77
C PRO A 58 12.16 -14.42 -6.85
N TYR A 59 10.89 -14.50 -6.43
CA TYR A 59 9.72 -14.56 -7.32
C TYR A 59 9.20 -13.16 -7.70
N ALA A 60 9.56 -12.12 -6.92
CA ALA A 60 9.08 -10.77 -7.12
C ALA A 60 10.05 -9.96 -8.00
N SER A 61 9.78 -9.88 -9.31
CA SER A 61 10.49 -9.00 -10.24
C SER A 61 10.06 -7.53 -10.17
N VAL A 62 9.01 -7.23 -9.39
CA VAL A 62 8.53 -5.88 -9.06
C VAL A 62 8.81 -5.55 -7.59
N PRO A 63 8.74 -4.26 -7.16
CA PRO A 63 8.95 -3.91 -5.76
C PRO A 63 7.96 -4.62 -4.81
N ILE A 64 8.45 -5.06 -3.64
CA ILE A 64 7.62 -5.53 -2.53
C ILE A 64 7.32 -4.32 -1.64
N ASP A 65 6.05 -4.03 -1.47
CA ASP A 65 5.48 -2.97 -0.65
C ASP A 65 4.92 -3.56 0.64
N VAL A 66 5.57 -3.30 1.75
CA VAL A 66 5.26 -3.89 3.05
C VAL A 66 4.46 -2.91 3.90
N HIS A 67 3.23 -3.27 4.22
CA HIS A 67 2.34 -2.55 5.12
C HIS A 67 2.38 -3.16 6.52
N LEU A 68 2.92 -2.42 7.49
CA LEU A 68 3.11 -2.86 8.87
C LEU A 68 1.91 -2.44 9.75
N MET A 69 1.04 -3.37 10.05
CA MET A 69 -0.04 -3.29 11.04
C MET A 69 0.41 -3.99 12.33
N VAL A 70 1.46 -3.44 12.95
CA VAL A 70 2.18 -4.06 14.08
C VAL A 70 2.58 -3.01 15.13
N GLU A 71 2.72 -3.42 16.38
CA GLU A 71 3.16 -2.57 17.49
C GLU A 71 4.04 -3.37 18.47
N PRO A 72 5.29 -2.90 18.76
CA PRO A 72 6.02 -1.74 18.20
C PRO A 72 6.58 -2.00 16.80
N VAL A 73 6.84 -0.94 16.02
CA VAL A 73 7.14 -1.06 14.59
C VAL A 73 8.64 -1.12 14.25
N ASP A 74 9.52 -0.44 15.01
CA ASP A 74 10.91 -0.16 14.61
C ASP A 74 11.75 -1.43 14.32
N ASP A 75 11.62 -2.49 15.13
CA ASP A 75 12.37 -3.74 14.94
C ASP A 75 11.93 -4.49 13.68
N LEU A 76 10.64 -4.41 13.34
CA LEU A 76 10.09 -5.03 12.13
C LEU A 76 10.45 -4.25 10.88
N ILE A 77 10.57 -2.91 10.94
CA ILE A 77 11.14 -2.10 9.84
C ILE A 77 12.49 -2.67 9.41
N GLN A 78 13.42 -2.84 10.37
CA GLN A 78 14.76 -3.36 10.06
C GLN A 78 14.72 -4.78 9.50
N SER A 79 13.85 -5.62 10.06
CA SER A 79 13.73 -7.02 9.66
C SER A 79 13.17 -7.17 8.24
N PHE A 80 12.15 -6.40 7.86
CA PHE A 80 11.57 -6.43 6.53
C PHE A 80 12.47 -5.75 5.48
N ALA A 81 13.19 -4.68 5.82
CA ALA A 81 14.18 -4.09 4.92
C ALA A 81 15.26 -5.12 4.56
N LYS A 82 15.81 -5.85 5.55
CA LYS A 82 16.77 -6.93 5.32
C LYS A 82 16.18 -8.11 4.53
N ALA A 83 14.88 -8.35 4.66
CA ALA A 83 14.16 -9.39 3.93
C ALA A 83 13.89 -9.04 2.45
N GLY A 84 14.18 -7.78 2.03
CA GLY A 84 14.08 -7.35 0.64
C GLY A 84 12.84 -6.51 0.32
N ALA A 85 12.19 -5.94 1.33
CA ALA A 85 11.17 -4.91 1.12
C ALA A 85 11.76 -3.72 0.34
N SER A 86 11.00 -3.16 -0.59
CA SER A 86 11.36 -1.98 -1.37
C SER A 86 10.69 -0.72 -0.82
N ILE A 87 9.47 -0.87 -0.31
CA ILE A 87 8.66 0.16 0.32
C ILE A 87 8.23 -0.39 1.67
N ILE A 88 8.25 0.44 2.71
CA ILE A 88 7.73 0.08 4.03
C ILE A 88 6.82 1.21 4.51
N THR A 89 5.58 0.86 4.82
CA THR A 89 4.58 1.77 5.38
C THR A 89 4.16 1.30 6.77
N PHE A 90 3.90 2.25 7.67
CA PHE A 90 3.45 1.96 9.03
C PHE A 90 2.45 3.00 9.53
N HIS A 91 1.65 2.64 10.52
CA HIS A 91 0.66 3.52 11.14
C HIS A 91 1.30 4.45 12.17
N PRO A 92 0.94 5.76 12.21
CA PRO A 92 1.49 6.69 13.19
C PRO A 92 1.22 6.26 14.63
N GLU A 93 0.12 5.55 14.87
CA GLU A 93 -0.26 5.02 16.18
C GLU A 93 0.73 3.96 16.70
N ALA A 94 1.47 3.29 15.81
CA ALA A 94 2.43 2.22 16.14
C ALA A 94 3.83 2.75 16.50
N SER A 95 4.08 4.06 16.37
CA SER A 95 5.37 4.67 16.69
C SER A 95 5.21 5.88 17.61
N ARG A 96 6.04 5.94 18.67
CA ARG A 96 6.13 7.12 19.55
C ARG A 96 6.87 8.28 18.90
N HIS A 97 7.67 8.01 17.86
CA HIS A 97 8.55 8.98 17.19
C HIS A 97 8.50 8.77 15.66
N ILE A 98 7.42 9.23 15.02
CA ILE A 98 7.12 9.02 13.59
C ILE A 98 8.31 9.42 12.71
N ASP A 99 8.90 10.62 12.91
CA ASP A 99 10.04 11.09 12.10
C ASP A 99 11.24 10.13 12.20
N ARG A 100 11.54 9.62 13.41
CA ARG A 100 12.61 8.64 13.62
C ARG A 100 12.35 7.32 12.89
N SER A 101 11.13 6.80 12.95
CA SER A 101 10.77 5.54 12.27
C SER A 101 10.81 5.71 10.75
N LEU A 102 10.36 6.85 10.21
CA LEU A 102 10.50 7.17 8.78
C LEU A 102 11.96 7.29 8.36
N SER A 103 12.80 7.95 9.17
CA SER A 103 14.24 8.03 8.93
C SER A 103 14.89 6.65 8.93
N LEU A 104 14.52 5.78 9.87
CA LEU A 104 15.01 4.39 9.93
C LEU A 104 14.71 3.61 8.65
N ILE A 105 13.50 3.74 8.08
CA ILE A 105 13.15 3.09 6.81
C ILE A 105 14.09 3.57 5.69
N ARG A 106 14.31 4.88 5.59
CA ARG A 106 15.16 5.49 4.56
C ARG A 106 16.63 5.09 4.73
N ASP A 107 17.13 5.05 5.97
CA ASP A 107 18.51 4.63 6.29
C ASP A 107 18.75 3.15 5.94
N MET A 108 17.71 2.34 5.94
CA MET A 108 17.74 0.95 5.47
C MET A 108 17.62 0.83 3.94
N GLY A 109 17.54 1.94 3.19
CA GLY A 109 17.48 1.96 1.72
C GLY A 109 16.07 1.69 1.14
N CYS A 110 15.02 1.74 1.95
CA CYS A 110 13.64 1.56 1.51
C CYS A 110 12.95 2.92 1.30
N GLN A 111 11.92 2.93 0.44
CA GLN A 111 10.98 4.04 0.38
C GLN A 111 10.11 4.04 1.64
N ALA A 112 9.91 5.22 2.23
CA ALA A 112 9.21 5.37 3.50
C ALA A 112 7.78 5.89 3.29
N GLY A 113 6.81 5.25 3.96
CA GLY A 113 5.43 5.71 3.93
C GLY A 113 4.75 5.71 5.29
N LEU A 114 3.72 6.56 5.40
CA LEU A 114 2.86 6.63 6.58
C LEU A 114 1.43 6.24 6.21
N VAL A 115 0.81 5.42 7.06
CA VAL A 115 -0.54 4.87 6.85
C VAL A 115 -1.54 5.61 7.71
N LEU A 116 -2.63 6.09 7.13
CA LEU A 116 -3.73 6.69 7.88
C LEU A 116 -4.96 5.79 7.89
N ASN A 117 -5.39 5.38 9.08
CA ASN A 117 -6.67 4.69 9.30
C ASN A 117 -7.85 5.58 8.86
N PRO A 118 -9.05 5.04 8.65
CA PRO A 118 -10.21 5.84 8.25
C PRO A 118 -10.45 7.07 9.15
N ALA A 119 -10.24 6.95 10.46
CA ALA A 119 -10.44 8.04 11.43
C ALA A 119 -9.16 8.86 11.74
N THR A 120 -7.97 8.42 11.33
CA THR A 120 -6.71 9.13 11.60
C THR A 120 -6.65 10.44 10.82
N PRO A 121 -6.41 11.59 11.46
CA PRO A 121 -6.47 12.89 10.80
C PRO A 121 -5.28 13.15 9.89
N VAL A 122 -5.52 13.88 8.77
CA VAL A 122 -4.50 14.14 7.74
C VAL A 122 -3.39 15.11 8.19
N TYR A 123 -3.62 15.94 9.21
CA TYR A 123 -2.61 16.89 9.69
C TYR A 123 -1.34 16.21 10.26
N LEU A 124 -1.40 14.93 10.59
CA LEU A 124 -0.22 14.17 11.03
C LEU A 124 0.88 14.08 9.96
N LEU A 125 0.54 14.31 8.70
CA LEU A 125 1.50 14.35 7.60
C LEU A 125 2.31 15.64 7.54
N GLU A 126 1.79 16.76 8.06
CA GLU A 126 2.31 18.12 7.80
C GLU A 126 3.79 18.30 8.15
N ASN A 127 4.23 17.66 9.24
CA ASN A 127 5.59 17.83 9.75
C ASN A 127 6.57 16.72 9.32
N VAL A 128 6.15 15.82 8.41
CA VAL A 128 6.98 14.69 7.95
C VAL A 128 7.00 14.51 6.43
N LEU A 129 6.45 15.46 5.67
CA LEU A 129 6.37 15.37 4.21
C LEU A 129 7.74 15.19 3.53
N ASP A 130 8.79 15.78 4.10
CA ASP A 130 10.17 15.65 3.60
C ASP A 130 10.76 14.24 3.79
N ARG A 131 10.14 13.41 4.64
CA ARG A 131 10.52 12.01 4.90
C ARG A 131 9.75 11.01 4.05
N LEU A 132 8.58 11.41 3.52
CA LEU A 132 7.65 10.52 2.85
C LEU A 132 7.96 10.34 1.36
N ASP A 133 7.85 9.11 0.90
CA ASP A 133 7.79 8.74 -0.51
C ASP A 133 6.38 8.27 -0.89
N MET A 134 5.57 7.84 0.12
CA MET A 134 4.20 7.36 -0.04
C MET A 134 3.33 7.72 1.17
N VAL A 135 2.05 7.97 0.91
CA VAL A 135 0.98 7.99 1.93
C VAL A 135 0.00 6.89 1.57
N LEU A 136 -0.18 5.91 2.47
CA LEU A 136 -1.20 4.89 2.33
C LEU A 136 -2.46 5.31 3.10
N LEU A 137 -3.60 5.31 2.44
CA LEU A 137 -4.91 5.61 3.04
C LEU A 137 -5.74 4.33 3.13
N MET A 138 -6.08 3.96 4.36
CA MET A 138 -7.01 2.85 4.57
C MET A 138 -8.44 3.26 4.20
N SER A 139 -9.06 2.50 3.34
CA SER A 139 -10.47 2.63 2.96
C SER A 139 -11.37 1.57 3.59
N VAL A 140 -10.81 0.83 4.52
CA VAL A 140 -11.48 -0.10 5.46
C VAL A 140 -10.77 0.00 6.80
N ASN A 141 -11.34 -0.55 7.87
CA ASN A 141 -10.56 -0.75 9.11
C ASN A 141 -9.56 -1.90 8.89
N PRO A 142 -8.27 -1.71 9.20
CA PRO A 142 -7.25 -2.72 8.97
C PRO A 142 -7.50 -3.99 9.79
N GLY A 143 -6.97 -5.14 9.31
CA GLY A 143 -7.02 -6.42 10.00
C GLY A 143 -7.58 -7.58 9.18
N PHE A 144 -8.49 -7.36 8.26
CA PHE A 144 -9.10 -8.42 7.45
C PHE A 144 -9.32 -7.98 6.01
N GLY A 145 -9.10 -8.90 5.06
CA GLY A 145 -9.42 -8.70 3.66
C GLY A 145 -10.93 -8.79 3.36
N GLY A 146 -11.32 -8.42 2.14
CA GLY A 146 -12.69 -8.60 1.63
C GLY A 146 -13.75 -7.62 2.16
N GLN A 147 -13.37 -6.59 2.88
CA GLN A 147 -14.26 -5.56 3.41
C GLN A 147 -14.77 -4.61 2.32
N SER A 148 -15.88 -3.92 2.61
CA SER A 148 -16.46 -2.91 1.72
C SER A 148 -15.73 -1.58 1.87
N PHE A 149 -15.47 -0.91 0.75
CA PHE A 149 -14.87 0.42 0.70
C PHE A 149 -15.69 1.45 1.50
N ILE A 150 -15.04 2.23 2.35
CA ILE A 150 -15.67 3.32 3.13
C ILE A 150 -15.74 4.57 2.24
N PRO A 151 -16.95 5.05 1.81
CA PRO A 151 -17.08 6.13 0.83
C PRO A 151 -16.44 7.45 1.26
N HIS A 152 -16.41 7.76 2.56
CA HIS A 152 -15.82 8.99 3.09
C HIS A 152 -14.30 9.08 2.81
N THR A 153 -13.64 7.97 2.54
CA THR A 153 -12.21 7.96 2.18
C THR A 153 -11.93 8.76 0.91
N LEU A 154 -12.89 8.87 -0.03
CA LEU A 154 -12.70 9.71 -1.23
C LEU A 154 -12.41 11.17 -0.88
N GLU A 155 -13.07 11.72 0.15
CA GLU A 155 -12.81 13.08 0.60
C GLU A 155 -11.43 13.20 1.25
N LYS A 156 -11.05 12.22 2.07
CA LYS A 156 -9.71 12.17 2.66
C LYS A 156 -8.60 12.11 1.60
N ILE A 157 -8.79 11.33 0.53
CA ILE A 157 -7.85 11.26 -0.60
C ILE A 157 -7.66 12.65 -1.22
N ARG A 158 -8.76 13.40 -1.47
CA ARG A 158 -8.68 14.77 -2.03
C ARG A 158 -7.92 15.72 -1.11
N GLN A 159 -8.14 15.65 0.20
CA GLN A 159 -7.45 16.48 1.18
C GLN A 159 -5.94 16.19 1.19
N VAL A 160 -5.57 14.90 1.20
CA VAL A 160 -4.16 14.49 1.13
C VAL A 160 -3.55 14.91 -0.21
N ARG A 161 -4.22 14.67 -1.34
CA ARG A 161 -3.70 15.08 -2.66
C ARG A 161 -3.44 16.59 -2.72
N ALA A 162 -4.38 17.40 -2.26
CA ALA A 162 -4.19 18.85 -2.22
C ALA A 162 -3.02 19.29 -1.31
N MET A 163 -2.77 18.58 -0.21
CA MET A 163 -1.62 18.80 0.67
C MET A 163 -0.31 18.45 -0.05
N LEU A 164 -0.27 17.28 -0.69
CA LEU A 164 0.93 16.78 -1.37
C LEU A 164 1.25 17.59 -2.64
N ASP A 165 0.26 18.09 -3.37
CA ASP A 165 0.48 18.96 -4.55
C ASP A 165 1.14 20.27 -4.13
N ARG A 166 0.68 20.90 -3.04
CA ARG A 166 1.34 22.10 -2.48
C ARG A 166 2.77 21.82 -2.02
N TYR A 167 3.05 20.63 -1.53
CA TYR A 167 4.41 20.23 -1.18
C TYR A 167 5.27 20.00 -2.43
N GLU A 168 4.74 19.33 -3.44
CA GLU A 168 5.40 19.08 -4.73
C GLU A 168 5.76 20.39 -5.43
N GLU A 169 4.84 21.38 -5.46
CA GLU A 169 5.09 22.73 -6.02
C GLU A 169 6.28 23.44 -5.36
N LYS A 170 6.48 23.24 -4.05
CA LYS A 170 7.56 23.90 -3.29
C LYS A 170 8.88 23.12 -3.32
N SER A 171 8.83 21.81 -3.30
CA SER A 171 10.00 20.93 -3.12
C SER A 171 10.49 20.27 -4.40
N GLY A 172 9.65 20.22 -5.45
CA GLY A 172 9.88 19.43 -6.66
C GLY A 172 9.75 17.91 -6.45
N ARG A 173 9.34 17.46 -5.24
CA ARG A 173 9.23 16.03 -4.91
C ARG A 173 7.78 15.60 -4.90
N ARG A 174 7.46 14.60 -5.71
CA ARG A 174 6.16 13.93 -5.71
C ARG A 174 6.13 12.84 -4.63
N ILE A 175 5.04 12.80 -3.86
CA ILE A 175 4.72 11.75 -2.91
C ILE A 175 3.52 10.98 -3.45
N ALA A 176 3.62 9.65 -3.51
CA ALA A 176 2.54 8.79 -3.99
C ALA A 176 1.39 8.70 -2.97
N ILE A 177 0.16 8.54 -3.47
CA ILE A 177 -1.00 8.17 -2.63
C ILE A 177 -1.41 6.75 -3.00
N GLU A 178 -1.29 5.85 -2.04
CA GLU A 178 -1.79 4.50 -2.12
C GLU A 178 -3.11 4.38 -1.36
N VAL A 179 -4.02 3.54 -1.84
CA VAL A 179 -5.30 3.27 -1.18
C VAL A 179 -5.48 1.77 -1.02
N ASP A 180 -5.73 1.34 0.22
CA ASP A 180 -5.99 -0.06 0.55
C ASP A 180 -7.35 -0.25 1.22
N GLY A 181 -8.11 -1.22 0.70
CA GLY A 181 -9.37 -1.67 1.24
C GLY A 181 -10.55 -1.56 0.25
N GLY A 182 -11.08 -2.69 -0.15
CA GLY A 182 -12.30 -2.78 -0.97
C GLY A 182 -12.17 -2.20 -2.38
N ILE A 183 -10.95 -2.09 -2.92
CA ILE A 183 -10.71 -1.64 -4.29
C ILE A 183 -11.12 -2.72 -5.29
N LYS A 184 -11.92 -2.31 -6.28
CA LYS A 184 -12.46 -3.18 -7.35
C LYS A 184 -12.49 -2.42 -8.67
N THR A 185 -12.78 -3.13 -9.76
CA THR A 185 -12.92 -2.53 -11.10
C THR A 185 -13.99 -1.42 -11.15
N ASP A 186 -15.08 -1.55 -10.38
CA ASP A 186 -16.20 -0.61 -10.39
C ASP A 186 -15.96 0.69 -9.61
N ASN A 187 -14.98 0.74 -8.71
CA ASN A 187 -14.69 1.93 -7.89
C ASN A 187 -13.29 2.54 -8.14
N ILE A 188 -12.35 1.81 -8.73
CA ILE A 188 -10.96 2.25 -8.90
C ILE A 188 -10.83 3.59 -9.63
N ALA A 189 -11.68 3.85 -10.65
CA ALA A 189 -11.70 5.11 -11.38
C ALA A 189 -12.13 6.30 -10.48
N ALA A 190 -13.08 6.09 -9.56
CA ALA A 190 -13.50 7.13 -8.62
C ALA A 190 -12.39 7.44 -7.60
N VAL A 191 -11.65 6.42 -7.14
CA VAL A 191 -10.52 6.55 -6.24
C VAL A 191 -9.36 7.28 -6.92
N ALA A 192 -9.08 6.98 -8.19
CA ALA A 192 -8.07 7.68 -8.99
C ALA A 192 -8.43 9.16 -9.21
N ARG A 193 -9.70 9.46 -9.56
CA ARG A 193 -10.18 10.85 -9.69
C ARG A 193 -10.09 11.64 -8.38
N ALA A 194 -10.15 10.97 -7.24
CA ALA A 194 -9.97 11.62 -5.94
C ALA A 194 -8.50 12.00 -5.68
N GLY A 195 -7.54 11.43 -6.44
CA GLY A 195 -6.12 11.79 -6.37
C GLY A 195 -5.16 10.64 -6.00
N ALA A 196 -5.67 9.41 -5.87
CA ALA A 196 -4.81 8.24 -5.66
C ALA A 196 -4.09 7.84 -6.96
N ASP A 197 -2.88 7.31 -6.83
CA ASP A 197 -2.08 6.80 -7.94
C ASP A 197 -1.63 5.34 -7.77
N THR A 198 -1.84 4.74 -6.60
CA THR A 198 -1.54 3.33 -6.31
C THR A 198 -2.74 2.65 -5.64
N PHE A 199 -3.08 1.44 -6.08
CA PHE A 199 -4.33 0.77 -5.69
C PHE A 199 -4.04 -0.65 -5.23
N VAL A 200 -4.30 -0.91 -3.94
CA VAL A 200 -4.19 -2.25 -3.36
C VAL A 200 -5.47 -3.02 -3.62
N ALA A 201 -5.35 -4.18 -4.25
CA ALA A 201 -6.48 -5.06 -4.54
C ALA A 201 -6.14 -6.51 -4.16
N GLY A 202 -6.82 -7.05 -3.15
CA GLY A 202 -6.66 -8.43 -2.70
C GLY A 202 -7.70 -9.36 -3.33
N SER A 203 -8.81 -9.58 -2.65
CA SER A 203 -9.87 -10.50 -3.07
C SER A 203 -10.48 -10.19 -4.44
N ALA A 204 -10.42 -8.95 -4.89
CA ALA A 204 -10.87 -8.58 -6.24
C ALA A 204 -10.04 -9.22 -7.34
N ILE A 205 -8.75 -9.51 -7.09
CA ILE A 205 -7.83 -10.19 -8.02
C ILE A 205 -7.75 -11.67 -7.69
N PHE A 206 -7.28 -12.05 -6.50
CA PHE A 206 -7.03 -13.46 -6.13
C PHE A 206 -8.30 -14.30 -6.00
N GLY A 207 -9.47 -13.68 -5.80
CA GLY A 207 -10.76 -14.37 -5.83
C GLY A 207 -11.29 -14.70 -7.24
N LYS A 208 -10.50 -14.50 -8.29
CA LYS A 208 -10.88 -14.75 -9.69
C LYS A 208 -9.93 -15.74 -10.36
N PRO A 209 -10.43 -16.56 -11.30
CA PRO A 209 -9.60 -17.55 -11.98
C PRO A 209 -8.63 -16.94 -13.03
N ASP A 210 -8.87 -15.72 -13.50
CA ASP A 210 -8.08 -15.03 -14.53
C ASP A 210 -7.62 -13.66 -14.03
N TYR A 211 -6.41 -13.61 -13.45
CA TYR A 211 -5.79 -12.38 -12.94
C TYR A 211 -5.55 -11.34 -14.04
N LYS A 212 -5.19 -11.80 -15.26
CA LYS A 212 -4.92 -10.92 -16.40
C LYS A 212 -6.18 -10.17 -16.84
N ALA A 213 -7.32 -10.86 -16.87
CA ALA A 213 -8.60 -10.24 -17.21
C ALA A 213 -8.99 -9.17 -16.17
N VAL A 214 -8.81 -9.44 -14.88
CA VAL A 214 -9.15 -8.49 -13.80
C VAL A 214 -8.23 -7.28 -13.80
N ILE A 215 -6.91 -7.50 -13.82
CA ILE A 215 -5.93 -6.41 -13.83
C ILE A 215 -6.08 -5.57 -15.10
N GLY A 216 -6.35 -6.22 -16.25
CA GLY A 216 -6.64 -5.54 -17.51
C GLY A 216 -7.89 -4.66 -17.44
N ALA A 217 -8.97 -5.14 -16.81
CA ALA A 217 -10.19 -4.36 -16.59
C ALA A 217 -9.94 -3.16 -15.65
N MET A 218 -9.19 -3.34 -14.56
CA MET A 218 -8.79 -2.24 -13.67
C MET A 218 -7.98 -1.17 -14.43
N ARG A 219 -7.00 -1.57 -15.25
CA ARG A 219 -6.22 -0.63 -16.07
C ARG A 219 -7.09 0.10 -17.09
N ALA A 220 -8.08 -0.56 -17.68
CA ALA A 220 -9.01 0.07 -18.62
C ALA A 220 -9.83 1.19 -17.94
N GLU A 221 -10.27 0.98 -16.69
CA GLU A 221 -10.94 2.01 -15.91
C GLU A 221 -10.01 3.17 -15.53
N LEU A 222 -8.76 2.89 -15.15
CA LEU A 222 -7.76 3.90 -14.83
C LEU A 222 -7.39 4.76 -16.07
N LYS A 223 -7.33 4.14 -17.24
CA LYS A 223 -7.04 4.86 -18.50
C LYS A 223 -8.07 5.95 -18.80
N LYS A 224 -9.36 5.71 -18.50
CA LYS A 224 -10.44 6.71 -18.66
C LYS A 224 -10.29 7.93 -17.75
N VAL A 225 -9.41 7.89 -16.76
CA VAL A 225 -9.14 9.01 -15.83
C VAL A 225 -7.91 9.80 -16.28
N ALA A 226 -6.98 9.18 -17.03
CA ALA A 226 -5.76 9.79 -17.51
C ALA A 226 -5.97 10.62 -18.81
N ASP A 227 -7.04 10.28 -19.55
CA ASP A 227 -7.50 10.99 -20.74
C ASP A 227 -8.39 12.19 -20.37
#